data_2f46e57e31412697ec72eb75dfae860a
#
_entry.id   2f46e57e31412697ec72eb75dfae860a
#
_cell.length_a   1.000
_cell.length_b   1.000
_cell.length_c   1.000
_cell.angle_alpha   90.00
_cell.angle_beta   90.00
_cell.angle_gamma   90.00
#
_symmetry.space_group_name_H-M   'P 1'
#
loop_
_entity.id
_entity.type
_entity.pdbx_description
1 polymer ?
#
loop_
_entity_poly.entity_id
_entity_poly.type
_entity_poly.pdbx_seq_one_letter_code
_entity_poly.pdbx_strand_id
1 'polypeptide(L)'
;DGPCGPCSEIFFDHGDHLPGGPPGSADEDGERFVEIWNLVFMQFEQANDEIVAELPKKSIDTGMGLERIAAVLQGVHDNYDTDTFTALIRTSEELTGTRAEGSAQASHRVIADHLRASGFLVA
;
A
#
# COMPACT_ATOMS: atom_id res chain seq x y z
N ASP A 1 13.21 7.84 15.94
CA ASP A 1 14.32 7.23 16.67
C ASP A 1 14.38 5.73 16.38
N GLY A 2 15.60 5.16 16.31
CA GLY A 2 15.83 3.74 16.08
C GLY A 2 16.68 3.46 14.86
N PRO A 3 16.80 2.18 14.43
CA PRO A 3 17.56 1.79 13.25
C PRO A 3 17.08 2.50 11.98
N CYS A 4 18.02 3.04 11.19
CA CYS A 4 17.72 3.78 9.97
C CYS A 4 18.79 3.60 8.89
N GLY A 5 18.50 4.08 7.69
CA GLY A 5 19.41 4.10 6.56
C GLY A 5 18.72 4.54 5.28
N PRO A 6 19.41 4.54 4.14
CA PRO A 6 18.82 4.90 2.87
C PRO A 6 17.72 3.91 2.47
N CYS A 7 16.69 4.42 1.80
CA CYS A 7 15.59 3.62 1.26
C CYS A 7 15.73 3.42 -0.24
N SER A 8 15.14 2.35 -0.74
CA SER A 8 14.90 2.10 -2.16
C SER A 8 13.49 1.56 -2.33
N GLU A 9 12.79 2.02 -3.34
CA GLU A 9 11.40 1.64 -3.57
C GLU A 9 11.25 1.05 -4.96
N ILE A 10 10.37 0.09 -5.11
CA ILE A 10 10.00 -0.50 -6.40
C ILE A 10 8.58 -0.09 -6.72
N PHE A 11 8.42 0.55 -7.88
CA PHE A 11 7.14 0.98 -8.40
C PHE A 11 6.72 0.11 -9.57
N PHE A 12 5.43 -0.15 -9.66
CA PHE A 12 4.82 -0.77 -10.82
C PHE A 12 4.21 0.31 -11.72
N ASP A 13 4.52 0.27 -13.01
CA ASP A 13 3.91 1.14 -14.02
C ASP A 13 2.66 0.47 -14.59
N HIS A 14 1.49 1.01 -14.27
CA HIS A 14 0.21 0.54 -14.78
C HIS A 14 -0.02 0.88 -16.26
N GLY A 15 0.83 1.70 -16.85
CA GLY A 15 0.77 2.06 -18.26
C GLY A 15 0.27 3.47 -18.51
N ASP A 16 0.45 3.91 -19.76
CA ASP A 16 0.24 5.29 -20.22
C ASP A 16 -1.24 5.72 -20.36
N HIS A 17 -2.16 4.79 -20.13
CA HIS A 17 -3.60 5.08 -20.07
C HIS A 17 -4.02 5.74 -18.77
N LEU A 18 -3.14 5.75 -17.75
CA LEU A 18 -3.36 6.43 -16.47
C LEU A 18 -2.50 7.69 -16.37
N PRO A 19 -3.00 8.73 -15.68
CA PRO A 19 -2.23 9.95 -15.44
C PRO A 19 -1.13 9.70 -14.42
N GLY A 20 0.00 10.39 -14.59
CA GLY A 20 1.12 10.40 -13.65
C GLY A 20 2.45 10.07 -14.30
N GLY A 21 3.50 10.60 -13.72
CA GLY A 21 4.89 10.39 -14.11
C GLY A 21 5.65 9.48 -13.15
N PRO A 22 6.87 9.08 -13.51
CA PRO A 22 7.71 8.28 -12.64
C PRO A 22 8.09 9.04 -11.36
N PRO A 23 8.45 8.33 -10.29
CA PRO A 23 8.91 8.94 -9.05
C PRO A 23 10.02 9.99 -9.28
N GLY A 24 9.91 11.13 -8.62
CA GLY A 24 10.80 12.29 -8.81
C GLY A 24 10.40 13.23 -9.95
N SER A 25 9.33 12.95 -10.70
CA SER A 25 8.78 13.86 -11.71
C SER A 25 7.76 14.84 -11.12
N ALA A 26 7.41 15.89 -11.89
CA ALA A 26 6.48 16.91 -11.42
C ALA A 26 5.03 16.41 -11.25
N ASP A 27 4.71 15.29 -11.85
CA ASP A 27 3.40 14.63 -11.86
C ASP A 27 3.42 13.22 -11.22
N GLU A 28 4.35 13.00 -10.30
CA GLU A 28 4.52 11.73 -9.57
C GLU A 28 3.32 11.33 -8.72
N ASP A 29 2.48 12.29 -8.28
CA ASP A 29 1.27 12.04 -7.50
C ASP A 29 0.12 11.37 -8.29
N GLY A 30 0.35 11.03 -9.56
CA GLY A 30 -0.64 10.37 -10.40
C GLY A 30 -0.84 8.89 -10.05
N GLU A 31 -1.86 8.29 -10.68
CA GLU A 31 -2.27 6.90 -10.41
C GLU A 31 -1.46 5.84 -11.18
N ARG A 32 -0.58 6.27 -12.09
CA ARG A 32 0.14 5.37 -13.00
C ARG A 32 1.21 4.54 -12.29
N PHE A 33 2.04 5.17 -11.48
CA PHE A 33 3.14 4.52 -10.78
C PHE A 33 2.76 4.24 -9.32
N VAL A 34 2.66 2.97 -8.96
CA VAL A 34 2.28 2.56 -7.61
C VAL A 34 3.44 1.86 -6.95
N GLU A 35 3.88 2.39 -5.80
CA GLU A 35 4.88 1.72 -4.96
C GLU A 35 4.34 0.36 -4.49
N ILE A 36 5.06 -0.71 -4.82
CA ILE A 36 4.71 -2.07 -4.42
C ILE A 36 5.64 -2.65 -3.36
N TRP A 37 6.85 -2.14 -3.25
CA TRP A 37 7.86 -2.67 -2.34
C TRP A 37 8.80 -1.57 -1.85
N ASN A 38 8.98 -1.47 -0.53
CA ASN A 38 9.94 -0.59 0.12
C ASN A 38 11.06 -1.41 0.75
N LEU A 39 12.31 -0.97 0.58
CA LEU A 39 13.51 -1.57 1.15
C LEU A 39 14.29 -0.50 1.91
N VAL A 40 14.49 -0.71 3.21
CA VAL A 40 15.29 0.17 4.06
C VAL A 40 16.60 -0.51 4.41
N PHE A 41 17.71 0.07 4.01
CA PHE A 41 19.05 -0.45 4.26
C PHE A 41 19.54 0.05 5.62
N MET A 42 19.13 -0.60 6.70
CA MET A 42 19.42 -0.20 8.07
C MET A 42 20.92 -0.34 8.38
N GLN A 43 21.58 0.81 8.54
CA GLN A 43 23.02 0.92 8.75
C GLN A 43 23.36 1.71 10.01
N PHE A 44 22.45 2.56 10.47
CA PHE A 44 22.69 3.54 11.52
C PHE A 44 21.62 3.47 12.61
N GLU A 45 21.98 3.92 13.79
CA GLU A 45 21.07 4.23 14.89
C GLU A 45 20.81 5.73 14.92
N GLN A 46 19.56 6.13 14.95
CA GLN A 46 19.11 7.51 15.03
C GLN A 46 18.44 7.78 16.38
N ALA A 47 18.80 8.90 17.00
CA ALA A 47 18.13 9.41 18.19
C ALA A 47 18.04 10.93 18.11
N ASN A 48 16.86 11.50 18.41
CA ASN A 48 16.57 12.93 18.31
C ASN A 48 16.93 13.55 16.93
N ASP A 49 16.59 12.86 15.87
CA ASP A 49 16.84 13.21 14.46
C ASP A 49 18.33 13.27 14.06
N GLU A 50 19.23 12.75 14.90
CA GLU A 50 20.65 12.67 14.60
C GLU A 50 21.13 11.21 14.54
N ILE A 51 22.05 10.92 13.62
CA ILE A 51 22.74 9.63 13.59
C ILE A 51 23.73 9.58 14.74
N VAL A 52 23.50 8.70 15.70
CA VAL A 52 24.32 8.58 16.92
C VAL A 52 25.36 7.47 16.85
N ALA A 53 25.14 6.44 16.02
CA ALA A 53 26.08 5.33 15.86
C ALA A 53 25.86 4.60 14.53
N GLU A 54 26.87 3.80 14.11
CA GLU A 54 26.66 2.74 13.12
C GLU A 54 26.11 1.48 13.82
N LEU A 55 25.19 0.79 13.15
CA LEU A 55 24.69 -0.49 13.67
C LEU A 55 25.81 -1.55 13.62
N PRO A 56 25.99 -2.34 14.67
CA PRO A 56 27.02 -3.39 14.73
C PRO A 56 26.76 -4.49 13.71
N LYS A 57 25.51 -4.65 13.28
CA LYS A 57 25.08 -5.59 12.24
C LYS A 57 24.11 -4.86 11.31
N LYS A 58 24.55 -4.60 10.09
CA LYS A 58 23.70 -4.01 9.06
C LYS A 58 22.67 -5.02 8.58
N SER A 59 21.47 -4.57 8.27
CA SER A 59 20.34 -5.40 7.82
C SER A 59 19.49 -4.64 6.80
N ILE A 60 18.56 -5.35 6.19
CA ILE A 60 17.55 -4.76 5.30
C ILE A 60 16.20 -5.05 5.92
N ASP A 61 15.44 -3.99 6.20
CA ASP A 61 14.01 -4.07 6.52
C ASP A 61 13.21 -3.83 5.26
N THR A 62 12.28 -4.70 4.94
CA THR A 62 11.53 -4.61 3.69
C THR A 62 10.04 -4.83 3.93
N GLY A 63 9.21 -4.03 3.27
CA GLY A 63 7.77 -4.12 3.32
C GLY A 63 7.17 -4.09 1.92
N MET A 64 6.29 -5.07 1.65
CA MET A 64 5.54 -5.16 0.40
C MET A 64 4.05 -5.02 0.70
N GLY A 65 3.36 -4.14 -0.03
CA GLY A 65 1.92 -3.98 0.11
C GLY A 65 1.17 -5.18 -0.44
N LEU A 66 0.55 -5.98 0.45
CA LEU A 66 -0.16 -7.20 0.04
C LEU A 66 -1.24 -6.90 -1.02
N GLU A 67 -2.05 -5.89 -0.79
CA GLU A 67 -3.15 -5.51 -1.69
C GLU A 67 -2.62 -4.92 -3.01
N ARG A 68 -1.54 -4.15 -2.94
CA ARG A 68 -0.92 -3.58 -4.13
C ARG A 68 -0.34 -4.66 -5.03
N ILE A 69 0.38 -5.63 -4.47
CA ILE A 69 0.92 -6.74 -5.25
C ILE A 69 -0.18 -7.69 -5.75
N ALA A 70 -1.24 -7.89 -4.95
CA ALA A 70 -2.39 -8.68 -5.39
C ALA A 70 -3.10 -8.01 -6.59
N ALA A 71 -3.29 -6.70 -6.57
CA ALA A 71 -3.86 -5.96 -7.69
C ALA A 71 -3.02 -6.13 -8.97
N VAL A 72 -1.70 -5.97 -8.87
CA VAL A 72 -0.78 -6.18 -9.99
C VAL A 72 -0.89 -7.60 -10.56
N LEU A 73 -0.86 -8.62 -9.69
CA LEU A 73 -0.92 -10.02 -10.12
C LEU A 73 -2.29 -10.44 -10.69
N GLN A 74 -3.36 -9.80 -10.25
CA GLN A 74 -4.71 -10.00 -10.76
C GLN A 74 -5.03 -9.14 -12.00
N GLY A 75 -4.11 -8.24 -12.37
CA GLY A 75 -4.27 -7.36 -13.54
C GLY A 75 -5.35 -6.30 -13.35
N VAL A 76 -5.58 -5.87 -12.09
CA VAL A 76 -6.49 -4.75 -11.76
C VAL A 76 -5.68 -3.57 -11.24
N HIS A 77 -6.24 -2.37 -11.36
CA HIS A 77 -5.55 -1.15 -10.93
C HIS A 77 -5.84 -0.82 -9.46
N ASP A 78 -7.12 -0.86 -9.07
CA ASP A 78 -7.56 -0.50 -7.72
C ASP A 78 -7.47 -1.71 -6.78
N ASN A 79 -6.92 -1.53 -5.59
CA ASN A 79 -6.86 -2.56 -4.55
C ASN A 79 -8.25 -3.13 -4.21
N TYR A 80 -9.29 -2.28 -4.29
CA TYR A 80 -10.67 -2.68 -4.03
C TYR A 80 -11.29 -3.55 -5.13
N ASP A 81 -10.64 -3.68 -6.29
CA ASP A 81 -11.03 -4.58 -7.37
C ASP A 81 -10.39 -5.97 -7.26
N THR A 82 -9.54 -6.19 -6.26
CA THR A 82 -9.01 -7.51 -5.95
C THR A 82 -10.10 -8.46 -5.45
N ASP A 83 -9.89 -9.74 -5.61
CA ASP A 83 -10.84 -10.79 -5.22
C ASP A 83 -11.28 -10.70 -3.76
N THR A 84 -10.33 -10.45 -2.85
CA THR A 84 -10.61 -10.32 -1.41
C THR A 84 -11.50 -9.12 -1.12
N PHE A 85 -11.15 -7.93 -1.65
CA PHE A 85 -11.94 -6.73 -1.40
C PHE A 85 -13.30 -6.76 -2.10
N THR A 86 -13.35 -7.29 -3.31
CA THR A 86 -14.62 -7.48 -4.03
C THR A 86 -15.59 -8.37 -3.24
N ALA A 87 -15.08 -9.45 -2.63
CA ALA A 87 -15.91 -10.33 -1.80
C ALA A 87 -16.44 -9.61 -0.54
N LEU A 88 -15.58 -8.84 0.16
CA LEU A 88 -15.97 -8.08 1.34
C LEU A 88 -16.98 -6.97 1.02
N ILE A 89 -16.77 -6.24 -0.07
CA ILE A 89 -17.67 -5.18 -0.52
C ILE A 89 -19.03 -5.77 -0.87
N ARG A 90 -19.07 -6.87 -1.64
CA ARG A 90 -20.31 -7.56 -2.00
C ARG A 90 -21.09 -8.03 -0.78
N THR A 91 -20.40 -8.62 0.20
CA THR A 91 -21.05 -9.02 1.46
C THR A 91 -21.63 -7.82 2.21
N SER A 92 -20.90 -6.70 2.23
CA SER A 92 -21.38 -5.44 2.83
C SER A 92 -22.63 -4.92 2.11
N GLU A 93 -22.68 -4.97 0.79
CA GLU A 93 -23.88 -4.63 0.00
C GLU A 93 -25.09 -5.52 0.37
N GLU A 94 -24.86 -6.82 0.43
CA GLU A 94 -25.91 -7.80 0.76
C GLU A 94 -26.50 -7.56 2.17
N LEU A 95 -25.63 -7.29 3.16
CA LEU A 95 -26.05 -7.08 4.55
C LEU A 95 -26.73 -5.72 4.76
N THR A 96 -26.32 -4.69 4.05
CA THR A 96 -26.89 -3.34 4.20
C THR A 96 -28.06 -3.05 3.27
N GLY A 97 -28.23 -3.85 2.22
CA GLY A 97 -29.17 -3.58 1.15
C GLY A 97 -28.84 -2.35 0.31
N THR A 98 -27.61 -1.84 0.41
CA THR A 98 -27.15 -0.64 -0.30
C THR A 98 -26.03 -1.02 -1.27
N ARG A 99 -26.08 -0.51 -2.51
CA ARG A 99 -25.03 -0.75 -3.50
C ARG A 99 -23.79 0.10 -3.21
N ALA A 100 -22.61 -0.45 -3.49
CA ALA A 100 -21.33 0.24 -3.39
C ALA A 100 -21.09 1.17 -4.60
N GLU A 101 -22.01 2.10 -4.83
CA GLU A 101 -22.00 3.02 -5.96
C GLU A 101 -22.20 4.46 -5.48
N GLY A 102 -21.73 5.44 -6.25
CA GLY A 102 -21.90 6.85 -5.95
C GLY A 102 -21.40 7.23 -4.54
N SER A 103 -22.22 7.88 -3.74
CA SER A 103 -21.84 8.33 -2.39
C SER A 103 -21.64 7.20 -1.38
N ALA A 104 -22.19 6.00 -1.62
CA ALA A 104 -22.06 4.86 -0.73
C ALA A 104 -20.76 4.07 -0.99
N GLN A 105 -20.12 4.23 -2.15
CA GLN A 105 -18.91 3.49 -2.51
C GLN A 105 -17.79 3.62 -1.47
N ALA A 106 -17.49 4.85 -1.05
CA ALA A 106 -16.45 5.10 -0.06
C ALA A 106 -16.74 4.40 1.28
N SER A 107 -17.99 4.38 1.71
CA SER A 107 -18.39 3.71 2.97
C SER A 107 -18.19 2.20 2.90
N HIS A 108 -18.55 1.55 1.80
CA HIS A 108 -18.31 0.12 1.60
C HIS A 108 -16.82 -0.23 1.54
N ARG A 109 -16.01 0.62 0.91
CA ARG A 109 -14.54 0.47 0.88
C ARG A 109 -13.94 0.57 2.28
N VAL A 110 -14.36 1.55 3.08
CA VAL A 110 -13.92 1.70 4.49
C VAL A 110 -14.30 0.48 5.32
N ILE A 111 -15.53 -0.02 5.18
CA ILE A 111 -15.98 -1.24 5.88
C ILE A 111 -15.09 -2.43 5.51
N ALA A 112 -14.84 -2.65 4.23
CA ALA A 112 -14.03 -3.75 3.73
C ALA A 112 -12.58 -3.67 4.22
N ASP A 113 -11.96 -2.50 4.15
CA ASP A 113 -10.61 -2.23 4.63
C ASP A 113 -10.47 -2.51 6.13
N HIS A 114 -11.39 -1.97 6.94
CA HIS A 114 -11.35 -2.15 8.39
C HIS A 114 -11.63 -3.59 8.82
N LEU A 115 -12.53 -4.30 8.15
CA LEU A 115 -12.77 -5.72 8.40
C LEU A 115 -11.53 -6.55 8.07
N ARG A 116 -10.89 -6.28 6.94
CA ARG A 116 -9.65 -6.95 6.55
C ARG A 116 -8.55 -6.71 7.57
N ALA A 117 -8.28 -5.44 7.92
CA ALA A 117 -7.25 -5.09 8.89
C ALA A 117 -7.53 -5.69 10.27
N SER A 118 -8.76 -5.56 10.77
CA SER A 118 -9.17 -6.13 12.07
C SER A 118 -9.07 -7.66 12.08
N GLY A 119 -9.46 -8.32 11.00
CA GLY A 119 -9.36 -9.77 10.87
C GLY A 119 -7.93 -10.28 11.05
N PHE A 120 -6.95 -9.61 10.48
CA PHE A 120 -5.53 -9.96 10.64
C PHE A 120 -4.98 -9.66 12.05
N LEU A 121 -5.51 -8.63 12.72
CA LEU A 121 -5.06 -8.25 14.06
C LEU A 121 -5.60 -9.19 15.17
N VAL A 122 -6.70 -9.89 14.93
CA VAL A 122 -7.31 -10.77 15.93
C VAL A 122 -7.09 -12.26 15.65
N ALA A 123 -6.55 -12.62 14.50
CA ALA A 123 -6.18 -13.99 14.15
C ALA A 123 -4.81 -14.36 14.73
#